data_4d06d2e6d50fb26f20ffc2a9ad9790c4
#
_entry.id   4d06d2e6d50fb26f20ffc2a9ad9790c4
#
_cell.length_a   1.000
_cell.length_b   1.000
_cell.length_c   1.000
_cell.angle_alpha   90.00
_cell.angle_beta   90.00
_cell.angle_gamma   90.00
#
_symmetry.space_group_name_H-M   'P 1'
#
loop_
_entity.id
_entity.type
_entity.pdbx_description
1 polymer ?
#
loop_
_entity_poly.entity_id
_entity_poly.type
_entity_poly.pdbx_seq_one_letter_code
_entity_poly.pdbx_strand_id
1 'polypeptide(L)'
;MLGQCDTTEVELWGECYPTYTTNISLIGQGLTGEIPPEIGQITGLIVLKLSDNQLTGSIPAEIGNLTGLKKLELRFNNLSGDIPSEIWSLSELEILYLEKNQLTGSIPPEIGNLTNIVRLHINNNQFTGNIPETICSLNRMHWYNPHIFDISGNQLLPPYPVCIEHFVDYQYSEDCESNYLFNGTCVQQSDLDVLQILIDNSSETINMEMDDNVNGQIEPIELGTQYWKSGRITELNCNYDLANALSIGDLGISGQIPPEIGTLDSLEILWLENNQLSGPIPPEIGNLEELMYLILHHNQISGSIPNEIGNLSNLEIIKLDNNQLTGYIPESICDLDIAFNWQNDLFGENFAVYNNQLCPPYPDCVEEYVGIQDCFLGSTLSNQIPQEYELNDAYPNPFNAHTTIGISLPQKEIVSLKVYDISGKELKNIAKDIFIAGKHKINWYADDLSSGTYFIRMESRHFSDTKKVCIIK
;
A
#
# COMPACT_ATOMS: atom_id res chain seq x y z
N MET A 1 -20.00 12.21 53.03
CA MET A 1 -18.75 12.29 53.80
C MET A 1 -17.81 11.39 53.02
N LEU A 2 -16.87 11.98 52.26
CA LEU A 2 -15.74 11.22 51.67
C LEU A 2 -14.90 10.80 52.85
N GLY A 3 -14.71 9.50 53.07
CA GLY A 3 -13.88 8.98 54.14
C GLY A 3 -12.45 9.40 53.92
N GLN A 4 -11.79 9.93 54.94
CA GLN A 4 -10.36 10.18 54.96
C GLN A 4 -9.67 8.81 54.85
N CYS A 5 -8.69 8.67 53.93
CA CYS A 5 -7.89 7.44 53.80
C CYS A 5 -7.18 7.09 55.13
N ASP A 6 -6.96 5.83 55.40
CA ASP A 6 -6.17 5.41 56.56
C ASP A 6 -4.71 5.88 56.46
N THR A 7 -4.02 5.96 57.60
CA THR A 7 -2.62 6.44 57.65
C THR A 7 -1.62 5.61 56.81
N THR A 8 -2.04 4.44 56.34
CA THR A 8 -1.28 3.52 55.50
C THR A 8 -1.71 3.52 54.05
N GLU A 9 -2.60 4.45 53.70
CA GLU A 9 -3.19 4.60 52.37
C GLU A 9 -2.89 5.97 51.79
N VAL A 10 -2.87 6.07 50.48
CA VAL A 10 -2.67 7.28 49.70
C VAL A 10 -3.93 7.54 48.89
N GLU A 11 -4.44 8.75 48.95
CA GLU A 11 -5.58 9.17 48.14
C GLU A 11 -5.10 9.62 46.75
N LEU A 12 -5.63 8.97 45.70
CA LEU A 12 -5.41 9.35 44.33
C LEU A 12 -6.77 9.43 43.63
N TRP A 13 -7.10 10.55 43.03
CA TRP A 13 -8.38 10.82 42.32
C TRP A 13 -9.63 10.38 43.08
N GLY A 14 -9.62 10.54 44.42
CA GLY A 14 -10.76 10.21 45.31
C GLY A 14 -10.84 8.75 45.75
N GLU A 15 -9.89 7.92 45.37
CA GLU A 15 -9.76 6.51 45.79
C GLU A 15 -8.55 6.34 46.72
N CYS A 16 -8.64 5.45 47.70
CA CYS A 16 -7.56 5.17 48.66
C CYS A 16 -6.79 3.91 48.27
N TYR A 17 -5.49 4.02 48.18
CA TYR A 17 -4.57 2.94 47.80
C TYR A 17 -3.58 2.65 48.93
N PRO A 18 -3.50 1.41 49.44
CA PRO A 18 -2.46 1.01 50.37
C PRO A 18 -1.05 1.25 49.78
N THR A 19 -0.12 1.70 50.61
CA THR A 19 1.28 1.97 50.16
C THR A 19 2.03 0.75 49.62
N TYR A 20 1.54 -0.46 49.87
CA TYR A 20 2.04 -1.74 49.33
C TYR A 20 1.35 -2.22 48.08
N THR A 21 0.44 -1.42 47.50
CA THR A 21 -0.25 -1.74 46.23
C THR A 21 0.79 -1.94 45.13
N THR A 22 0.67 -3.04 44.39
CA THR A 22 1.65 -3.43 43.35
C THR A 22 1.21 -3.04 41.94
N ASN A 23 -0.09 -2.87 41.71
CA ASN A 23 -0.66 -2.59 40.39
C ASN A 23 -1.80 -1.56 40.50
N ILE A 24 -1.64 -0.45 39.75
CA ILE A 24 -2.69 0.53 39.53
C ILE A 24 -2.91 0.60 38.01
N SER A 25 -4.15 0.31 37.58
CA SER A 25 -4.56 0.36 36.18
C SER A 25 -5.86 1.14 36.05
N LEU A 26 -5.76 2.39 35.59
CA LEU A 26 -6.87 3.32 35.43
C LEU A 26 -6.95 3.80 33.96
N ILE A 27 -6.79 2.86 33.02
CA ILE A 27 -6.84 3.13 31.58
C ILE A 27 -8.26 3.54 31.19
N GLY A 28 -8.42 4.66 30.44
CA GLY A 28 -9.69 5.08 29.87
C GLY A 28 -10.76 5.45 30.89
N GLN A 29 -10.37 5.86 32.11
CA GLN A 29 -11.32 6.20 33.18
C GLN A 29 -11.78 7.66 33.16
N GLY A 30 -11.34 8.44 32.17
CA GLY A 30 -11.69 9.85 32.05
C GLY A 30 -11.05 10.73 33.15
N LEU A 31 -9.88 10.32 33.67
CA LEU A 31 -9.14 11.07 34.66
C LEU A 31 -8.71 12.43 34.08
N THR A 32 -8.85 13.47 34.89
CA THR A 32 -8.49 14.86 34.53
C THR A 32 -7.57 15.48 35.61
N GLY A 33 -6.93 16.60 35.26
CA GLY A 33 -6.01 17.30 36.16
C GLY A 33 -4.61 16.66 36.15
N GLU A 34 -3.81 16.98 37.13
CA GLU A 34 -2.42 16.54 37.23
C GLU A 34 -2.32 15.14 37.86
N ILE A 35 -1.20 14.45 37.58
CA ILE A 35 -0.86 13.23 38.32
C ILE A 35 -0.44 13.65 39.74
N PRO A 36 -1.14 13.19 40.80
CA PRO A 36 -0.82 13.61 42.15
C PRO A 36 0.58 13.14 42.55
N PRO A 37 1.46 14.03 43.10
CA PRO A 37 2.81 13.64 43.53
C PRO A 37 2.80 12.61 44.67
N GLU A 38 1.69 12.49 45.38
CA GLU A 38 1.44 11.48 46.40
C GLU A 38 1.57 10.06 45.86
N ILE A 39 1.46 9.84 44.53
CA ILE A 39 1.65 8.54 43.90
C ILE A 39 3.00 7.92 44.24
N GLY A 40 4.05 8.76 44.43
CA GLY A 40 5.38 8.33 44.83
C GLY A 40 5.45 7.74 46.26
N GLN A 41 4.38 7.82 47.04
CA GLN A 41 4.29 7.21 48.37
C GLN A 41 3.85 5.73 48.29
N ILE A 42 3.32 5.29 47.16
CA ILE A 42 2.91 3.88 46.95
C ILE A 42 4.14 3.08 46.49
N THR A 43 5.12 2.97 47.34
CA THR A 43 6.44 2.41 47.00
C THR A 43 6.43 0.92 46.64
N GLY A 44 5.31 0.24 46.84
CA GLY A 44 5.06 -1.13 46.37
C GLY A 44 4.78 -1.30 44.89
N LEU A 45 4.55 -0.19 44.12
CA LEU A 45 4.12 -0.26 42.73
C LEU A 45 5.16 -0.94 41.83
N ILE A 46 4.65 -1.90 41.07
CA ILE A 46 5.37 -2.60 39.99
C ILE A 46 4.79 -2.17 38.63
N VAL A 47 3.49 -1.91 38.56
CA VAL A 47 2.78 -1.51 37.32
C VAL A 47 1.93 -0.29 37.60
N LEU A 48 2.13 0.77 36.81
CA LEU A 48 1.30 1.97 36.80
C LEU A 48 0.81 2.23 35.36
N LYS A 49 -0.51 2.19 35.16
CA LYS A 49 -1.16 2.44 33.87
C LYS A 49 -2.21 3.51 34.00
N LEU A 50 -1.97 4.65 33.37
CA LEU A 50 -2.87 5.81 33.34
C LEU A 50 -3.19 6.24 31.89
N SER A 51 -2.95 5.37 30.92
CA SER A 51 -3.17 5.65 29.49
C SER A 51 -4.64 5.99 29.17
N ASP A 52 -4.85 6.66 28.05
CA ASP A 52 -6.17 6.95 27.48
C ASP A 52 -7.07 7.77 28.45
N ASN A 53 -6.50 8.84 29.01
CA ASN A 53 -7.18 9.77 29.91
C ASN A 53 -7.02 11.23 29.44
N GLN A 54 -7.37 12.17 30.27
CA GLN A 54 -7.25 13.62 30.01
C GLN A 54 -6.34 14.29 31.05
N LEU A 55 -5.30 13.57 31.48
CA LEU A 55 -4.34 14.07 32.47
C LEU A 55 -3.51 15.22 31.87
N THR A 56 -3.26 16.25 32.67
CA THR A 56 -2.55 17.47 32.30
C THR A 56 -1.36 17.73 33.25
N GLY A 57 -0.59 18.78 33.00
CA GLY A 57 0.57 19.16 33.83
C GLY A 57 1.76 18.23 33.58
N SER A 58 2.75 18.29 34.46
CA SER A 58 3.99 17.53 34.34
C SER A 58 3.89 16.17 35.00
N ILE A 59 4.75 15.25 34.56
CA ILE A 59 4.98 13.99 35.28
C ILE A 59 5.67 14.35 36.60
N PRO A 60 5.14 13.95 37.78
CA PRO A 60 5.76 14.31 39.05
C PRO A 60 7.07 13.56 39.29
N ALA A 61 8.09 14.26 39.78
CA ALA A 61 9.42 13.69 40.08
C ALA A 61 9.32 12.53 41.11
N GLU A 62 8.30 12.56 41.94
CA GLU A 62 8.04 11.56 42.97
C GLU A 62 7.80 10.15 42.40
N ILE A 63 7.46 10.02 41.08
CA ILE A 63 7.43 8.70 40.41
C ILE A 63 8.78 7.99 40.54
N GLY A 64 9.89 8.72 40.58
CA GLY A 64 11.22 8.18 40.83
C GLY A 64 11.38 7.44 42.16
N ASN A 65 10.50 7.67 43.14
CA ASN A 65 10.47 6.92 44.40
C ASN A 65 9.98 5.46 44.24
N LEU A 66 9.36 5.16 43.08
CA LEU A 66 8.82 3.83 42.79
C LEU A 66 9.91 2.90 42.25
N THR A 67 10.95 2.65 43.02
CA THR A 67 12.16 1.94 42.61
C THR A 67 11.93 0.50 42.11
N GLY A 68 10.79 -0.10 42.45
CA GLY A 68 10.38 -1.43 41.96
C GLY A 68 9.51 -1.39 40.68
N LEU A 69 9.30 -0.19 40.10
CA LEU A 69 8.43 -0.03 38.94
C LEU A 69 9.02 -0.68 37.70
N LYS A 70 8.27 -1.59 37.09
CA LYS A 70 8.64 -2.28 35.85
C LYS A 70 7.89 -1.76 34.64
N LYS A 71 6.70 -1.21 34.84
CA LYS A 71 5.85 -0.74 33.76
C LYS A 71 5.21 0.61 34.08
N LEU A 72 5.50 1.60 33.24
CA LEU A 72 4.91 2.94 33.30
C LEU A 72 4.22 3.23 31.95
N GLU A 73 2.89 3.33 31.97
CA GLU A 73 2.07 3.65 30.81
C GLU A 73 1.29 4.95 31.05
N LEU A 74 1.67 6.03 30.39
CA LEU A 74 1.05 7.35 30.47
C LEU A 74 0.58 7.87 29.08
N ARG A 75 0.62 7.04 28.07
CA ARG A 75 0.28 7.40 26.68
C ARG A 75 -1.14 7.92 26.54
N PHE A 76 -1.41 8.65 25.45
CA PHE A 76 -2.72 9.22 25.14
C PHE A 76 -3.28 10.06 26.30
N ASN A 77 -2.56 11.11 26.65
CA ASN A 77 -2.94 12.11 27.65
C ASN A 77 -2.54 13.53 27.16
N ASN A 78 -2.71 14.54 28.00
CA ASN A 78 -2.31 15.92 27.74
C ASN A 78 -1.15 16.36 28.65
N LEU A 79 -0.25 15.42 28.99
CA LEU A 79 0.90 15.69 29.87
C LEU A 79 1.90 16.58 29.14
N SER A 80 2.52 17.52 29.87
CA SER A 80 3.44 18.52 29.33
C SER A 80 4.68 18.69 30.21
N GLY A 81 5.64 19.51 29.75
CA GLY A 81 6.91 19.68 30.44
C GLY A 81 7.88 18.54 30.23
N ASP A 82 9.03 18.61 30.85
CA ASP A 82 10.12 17.66 30.66
C ASP A 82 9.89 16.36 31.43
N ILE A 83 10.47 15.26 30.96
CA ILE A 83 10.50 14.01 31.73
C ILE A 83 11.42 14.22 32.96
N PRO A 84 10.93 13.98 34.19
CA PRO A 84 11.74 14.13 35.38
C PRO A 84 12.99 13.24 35.35
N SER A 85 14.14 13.78 35.75
CA SER A 85 15.41 13.06 35.79
C SER A 85 15.37 11.78 36.63
N GLU A 86 14.48 11.72 37.60
CA GLU A 86 14.27 10.63 38.53
C GLU A 86 13.74 9.35 37.80
N ILE A 87 13.01 9.52 36.70
CA ILE A 87 12.54 8.38 35.89
C ILE A 87 13.70 7.59 35.29
N TRP A 88 14.77 8.29 34.88
CA TRP A 88 15.95 7.65 34.32
C TRP A 88 16.78 6.85 35.35
N SER A 89 16.40 6.94 36.62
CA SER A 89 16.99 6.19 37.71
C SER A 89 16.24 4.88 38.04
N LEU A 90 15.10 4.65 37.41
CA LEU A 90 14.25 3.46 37.60
C LEU A 90 14.86 2.23 36.91
N SER A 91 15.93 1.65 37.44
CA SER A 91 16.67 0.56 36.80
C SER A 91 15.87 -0.73 36.56
N GLU A 92 14.76 -0.94 37.28
CA GLU A 92 13.87 -2.09 37.09
C GLU A 92 12.85 -1.88 35.96
N LEU A 93 12.79 -0.69 35.33
CA LEU A 93 11.81 -0.36 34.31
C LEU A 93 12.03 -1.19 33.04
N GLU A 94 11.00 -1.93 32.64
CA GLU A 94 10.98 -2.80 31.46
C GLU A 94 10.18 -2.16 30.32
N ILE A 95 9.14 -1.39 30.63
CA ILE A 95 8.23 -0.76 29.66
C ILE A 95 7.99 0.69 30.05
N LEU A 96 8.25 1.60 29.09
CA LEU A 96 7.99 3.03 29.22
C LEU A 96 7.18 3.50 28.00
N TYR A 97 5.90 3.82 28.23
CA TYR A 97 4.98 4.34 27.22
C TYR A 97 4.54 5.76 27.59
N LEU A 98 5.06 6.74 26.86
CA LEU A 98 4.76 8.17 27.02
C LEU A 98 4.20 8.80 25.74
N GLU A 99 4.00 7.98 24.70
CA GLU A 99 3.59 8.46 23.38
C GLU A 99 2.27 9.22 23.43
N LYS A 100 2.10 10.14 22.46
CA LYS A 100 0.89 10.96 22.28
C LYS A 100 0.54 11.78 23.51
N ASN A 101 1.48 12.69 23.83
CA ASN A 101 1.40 13.71 24.88
C ASN A 101 2.00 15.05 24.36
N GLN A 102 2.22 16.00 25.23
CA GLN A 102 2.83 17.29 24.93
C GLN A 102 4.16 17.47 25.70
N LEU A 103 4.87 16.37 25.93
CA LEU A 103 6.13 16.37 26.70
C LEU A 103 7.24 17.08 25.90
N THR A 104 8.07 17.82 26.60
CA THR A 104 9.15 18.68 26.07
C THR A 104 10.53 18.27 26.56
N GLY A 105 11.53 19.10 26.26
CA GLY A 105 12.91 18.90 26.70
C GLY A 105 13.71 17.99 25.81
N SER A 106 14.85 17.53 26.30
CA SER A 106 15.76 16.63 25.57
C SER A 106 15.86 15.25 26.23
N ILE A 107 16.21 14.25 25.43
CA ILE A 107 16.53 12.92 25.96
C ILE A 107 17.93 12.99 26.58
N PRO A 108 18.07 12.82 27.91
CA PRO A 108 19.35 12.97 28.56
C PRO A 108 20.21 11.69 28.49
N PRO A 109 21.53 11.79 28.68
CA PRO A 109 22.43 10.61 28.68
C PRO A 109 22.06 9.54 29.73
N GLU A 110 21.31 9.90 30.74
CA GLU A 110 20.85 9.00 31.81
C GLU A 110 19.82 7.97 31.29
N ILE A 111 19.27 8.12 30.07
CA ILE A 111 18.45 7.09 29.42
C ILE A 111 19.18 5.74 29.38
N GLY A 112 20.51 5.76 29.20
CA GLY A 112 21.35 4.55 29.22
C GLY A 112 21.32 3.75 30.51
N ASN A 113 20.80 4.32 31.63
CA ASN A 113 20.68 3.62 32.93
C ASN A 113 19.48 2.66 32.95
N LEU A 114 18.54 2.77 32.02
CA LEU A 114 17.36 1.90 31.92
C LEU A 114 17.70 0.53 31.30
N THR A 115 18.70 -0.15 31.86
CA THR A 115 19.29 -1.38 31.29
C THR A 115 18.32 -2.56 31.18
N ASN A 116 17.19 -2.52 31.89
CA ASN A 116 16.16 -3.54 31.82
C ASN A 116 15.04 -3.21 30.80
N ILE A 117 15.07 -2.04 30.17
CA ILE A 117 14.03 -1.62 29.21
C ILE A 117 13.97 -2.59 28.02
N VAL A 118 12.77 -2.98 27.64
CA VAL A 118 12.47 -3.83 26.48
C VAL A 118 11.46 -3.17 25.53
N ARG A 119 10.78 -2.13 26.01
CA ARG A 119 9.87 -1.32 25.17
C ARG A 119 9.93 0.15 25.56
N LEU A 120 10.18 1.00 24.59
CA LEU A 120 10.29 2.44 24.75
C LEU A 120 9.50 3.15 23.64
N HIS A 121 8.38 3.75 23.98
CA HIS A 121 7.59 4.60 23.10
C HIS A 121 7.49 5.99 23.68
N ILE A 122 8.12 6.95 23.03
CA ILE A 122 8.07 8.38 23.37
C ILE A 122 7.66 9.24 22.16
N ASN A 123 7.19 8.58 21.11
CA ASN A 123 6.77 9.21 19.87
C ASN A 123 5.59 10.17 20.06
N ASN A 124 5.42 11.08 19.08
CA ASN A 124 4.35 12.07 19.09
C ASN A 124 4.32 12.89 20.38
N ASN A 125 5.42 13.59 20.63
CA ASN A 125 5.66 14.56 21.69
C ASN A 125 6.43 15.77 21.11
N GLN A 126 7.03 16.57 21.96
CA GLN A 126 7.78 17.78 21.58
C GLN A 126 9.25 17.70 22.06
N PHE A 127 9.85 16.51 22.08
CA PHE A 127 11.24 16.35 22.47
C PHE A 127 12.18 16.97 21.43
N THR A 128 13.23 17.63 21.90
CA THR A 128 14.19 18.38 21.07
C THR A 128 15.63 17.92 21.30
N GLY A 129 16.56 18.43 20.48
CA GLY A 129 17.99 18.17 20.61
C GLY A 129 18.44 16.81 20.11
N ASN A 130 19.70 16.47 20.38
CA ASN A 130 20.28 15.24 19.89
C ASN A 130 19.96 14.05 20.82
N ILE A 131 19.85 12.87 20.23
CA ILE A 131 19.73 11.63 20.99
C ILE A 131 21.12 11.23 21.51
N PRO A 132 21.29 10.95 22.81
CA PRO A 132 22.61 10.62 23.36
C PRO A 132 23.06 9.21 22.95
N GLU A 133 24.37 9.04 22.71
CA GLU A 133 25.00 7.76 22.38
C GLU A 133 24.74 6.67 23.44
N THR A 134 24.46 7.06 24.69
CA THR A 134 24.16 6.13 25.78
C THR A 134 22.88 5.31 25.54
N ILE A 135 22.00 5.71 24.62
CA ILE A 135 20.82 4.92 24.24
C ILE A 135 21.25 3.54 23.70
N CYS A 136 22.41 3.45 23.05
CA CYS A 136 22.97 2.20 22.54
C CYS A 136 23.36 1.19 23.64
N SER A 137 23.36 1.60 24.92
CA SER A 137 23.56 0.72 26.06
C SER A 137 22.33 -0.13 26.41
N LEU A 138 21.18 0.16 25.82
CA LEU A 138 19.93 -0.56 26.07
C LEU A 138 19.92 -1.91 25.33
N ASN A 139 20.74 -2.86 25.79
CA ASN A 139 21.05 -4.11 25.09
C ASN A 139 19.85 -5.08 24.92
N ARG A 140 18.70 -4.81 25.55
CA ARG A 140 17.48 -5.63 25.46
C ARG A 140 16.50 -5.12 24.41
N MET A 141 16.82 -4.00 23.77
CA MET A 141 15.97 -3.39 22.73
C MET A 141 16.17 -4.08 21.38
N HIS A 142 15.07 -4.26 20.66
CA HIS A 142 15.05 -4.68 19.26
C HIS A 142 14.65 -3.47 18.40
N TRP A 143 15.62 -2.63 18.06
CA TRP A 143 15.45 -1.32 17.44
C TRP A 143 14.61 -1.33 16.16
N TYR A 144 14.68 -2.41 15.38
CA TYR A 144 13.98 -2.57 14.10
C TYR A 144 12.48 -2.89 14.25
N ASN A 145 11.95 -3.00 15.46
CA ASN A 145 10.55 -3.33 15.70
C ASN A 145 9.83 -2.11 16.28
N PRO A 146 8.93 -1.44 15.49
CA PRO A 146 8.22 -0.25 15.93
C PRO A 146 7.27 -0.49 17.13
N HIS A 147 6.88 -1.75 17.37
CA HIS A 147 6.13 -2.11 18.58
C HIS A 147 6.98 -2.18 19.85
N ILE A 148 8.29 -2.04 19.71
CA ILE A 148 9.26 -2.11 20.81
C ILE A 148 9.93 -0.75 21.00
N PHE A 149 10.27 -0.08 19.92
CA PHE A 149 10.95 1.21 19.92
C PHE A 149 10.29 2.17 18.94
N ASP A 150 9.85 3.31 19.43
CA ASP A 150 9.33 4.38 18.61
C ASP A 150 9.61 5.74 19.27
N ILE A 151 10.27 6.63 18.53
CA ILE A 151 10.61 8.00 18.93
C ILE A 151 10.25 9.03 17.85
N SER A 152 9.48 8.61 16.85
CA SER A 152 9.02 9.45 15.74
C SER A 152 8.15 10.65 16.20
N GLY A 153 7.83 11.55 15.30
CA GLY A 153 6.92 12.66 15.60
C GLY A 153 7.39 13.57 16.73
N ASN A 154 8.69 13.81 16.84
CA ASN A 154 9.31 14.74 17.77
C ASN A 154 10.12 15.82 17.01
N GLN A 155 10.99 16.55 17.66
CA GLN A 155 11.89 17.56 17.09
C GLN A 155 13.35 17.17 17.34
N LEU A 156 13.66 15.87 17.29
CA LEU A 156 15.00 15.34 17.54
C LEU A 156 15.91 15.58 16.33
N LEU A 157 17.14 15.99 16.57
CA LEU A 157 18.06 16.42 15.53
C LEU A 157 19.20 15.40 15.29
N PRO A 158 19.63 15.24 14.03
CA PRO A 158 20.83 14.47 13.71
C PRO A 158 22.12 15.16 14.26
N PRO A 159 23.28 14.45 14.34
CA PRO A 159 23.44 13.05 13.97
C PRO A 159 22.81 12.11 15.01
N TYR A 160 22.26 10.99 14.51
CA TYR A 160 21.67 9.98 15.37
C TYR A 160 22.69 8.89 15.74
N PRO A 161 22.58 8.28 16.95
CA PRO A 161 23.43 7.16 17.35
C PRO A 161 23.35 5.99 16.36
N VAL A 162 24.50 5.39 16.01
CA VAL A 162 24.62 4.33 14.99
C VAL A 162 23.67 3.14 15.23
N CYS A 163 23.34 2.84 16.48
CA CYS A 163 22.43 1.73 16.80
C CYS A 163 20.97 1.97 16.40
N ILE A 164 20.57 3.21 16.15
CA ILE A 164 19.19 3.60 15.84
C ILE A 164 19.07 4.52 14.62
N GLU A 165 20.17 4.86 13.94
CA GLU A 165 20.16 5.86 12.86
C GLU A 165 19.15 5.57 11.74
N HIS A 166 18.78 4.31 11.52
CA HIS A 166 17.80 3.87 10.54
C HIS A 166 16.40 3.62 11.12
N PHE A 167 16.19 3.90 12.41
CA PHE A 167 14.94 3.61 13.13
C PHE A 167 14.39 4.83 13.87
N VAL A 168 14.87 6.02 13.54
CA VAL A 168 14.42 7.28 14.16
C VAL A 168 13.08 7.75 13.55
N ASP A 169 12.83 7.33 12.30
CA ASP A 169 11.64 7.68 11.56
C ASP A 169 11.51 9.21 11.33
N TYR A 170 10.29 9.74 11.15
CA TYR A 170 10.11 11.16 10.89
C TYR A 170 10.25 12.03 12.15
N GLN A 171 10.76 13.25 11.95
CA GLN A 171 10.87 14.28 12.97
C GLN A 171 10.39 15.62 12.39
N TYR A 172 9.81 16.49 13.21
CA TYR A 172 9.47 17.85 12.80
C TYR A 172 10.71 18.74 12.80
N SER A 173 10.89 19.55 11.75
CA SER A 173 12.00 20.50 11.66
C SER A 173 11.64 21.75 10.88
N GLU A 174 11.79 22.92 11.50
CA GLU A 174 11.60 24.22 10.83
C GLU A 174 12.71 24.51 9.79
N ASP A 175 13.82 23.74 9.79
CA ASP A 175 14.92 23.88 8.84
C ASP A 175 14.60 23.25 7.47
N CYS A 176 13.54 22.44 7.37
CA CYS A 176 13.09 21.83 6.13
C CYS A 176 11.88 22.57 5.54
N GLU A 177 11.83 22.71 4.21
CA GLU A 177 10.68 23.31 3.52
C GLU A 177 9.37 22.58 3.82
N SER A 178 9.45 21.25 3.91
CA SER A 178 8.31 20.38 4.24
C SER A 178 7.97 20.32 5.73
N ASN A 179 8.78 20.92 6.60
CA ASN A 179 8.76 20.77 8.06
C ASN A 179 9.06 19.34 8.57
N TYR A 180 9.48 18.40 7.71
CA TYR A 180 9.76 17.03 8.13
C TYR A 180 11.18 16.60 7.77
N LEU A 181 11.81 15.90 8.72
CA LEU A 181 13.03 15.12 8.53
C LEU A 181 12.66 13.62 8.58
N PHE A 182 13.14 12.84 7.64
CA PHE A 182 13.10 11.39 7.73
C PHE A 182 14.54 10.85 7.83
N ASN A 183 14.85 10.17 8.94
CA ASN A 183 16.20 9.71 9.27
C ASN A 183 17.29 10.80 9.07
N GLY A 184 16.97 12.05 9.41
CA GLY A 184 17.90 13.18 9.35
C GLY A 184 18.03 13.87 7.99
N THR A 185 17.23 13.51 7.00
CA THR A 185 17.18 14.16 5.69
C THR A 185 15.84 14.86 5.49
N CYS A 186 15.84 16.11 4.99
CA CYS A 186 14.60 16.82 4.67
C CYS A 186 13.80 16.07 3.62
N VAL A 187 12.53 15.83 3.89
CA VAL A 187 11.58 15.25 2.94
C VAL A 187 11.24 16.28 1.86
N GLN A 188 11.08 15.84 0.62
CA GLN A 188 10.68 16.73 -0.48
C GLN A 188 9.20 17.08 -0.39
N GLN A 189 8.88 18.38 -0.41
CA GLN A 189 7.50 18.86 -0.35
C GLN A 189 6.65 18.32 -1.50
N SER A 190 7.22 18.21 -2.70
CA SER A 190 6.52 17.68 -3.87
C SER A 190 5.95 16.26 -3.66
N ASP A 191 6.65 15.43 -2.90
CA ASP A 191 6.20 14.07 -2.62
C ASP A 191 5.06 14.07 -1.60
N LEU A 192 5.16 14.92 -0.57
CA LEU A 192 4.07 15.12 0.40
C LEU A 192 2.81 15.71 -0.25
N ASP A 193 2.94 16.60 -1.23
CA ASP A 193 1.82 17.17 -1.95
C ASP A 193 1.01 16.09 -2.68
N VAL A 194 1.67 15.06 -3.25
CA VAL A 194 1.00 13.91 -3.88
C VAL A 194 0.25 13.08 -2.84
N LEU A 195 0.86 12.83 -1.68
CA LEU A 195 0.21 12.10 -0.58
C LEU A 195 -0.99 12.87 -0.05
N GLN A 196 -0.89 14.21 0.05
CA GLN A 196 -2.01 15.07 0.46
C GLN A 196 -3.20 14.95 -0.51
N ILE A 197 -2.95 14.88 -1.83
CA ILE A 197 -4.04 14.68 -2.81
C ILE A 197 -4.73 13.33 -2.59
N LEU A 198 -4.00 12.26 -2.26
CA LEU A 198 -4.60 10.96 -1.93
C LEU A 198 -5.47 11.05 -0.67
N ILE A 199 -5.02 11.77 0.36
CA ILE A 199 -5.79 12.03 1.59
C ILE A 199 -7.05 12.83 1.28
N ASP A 200 -6.93 13.92 0.54
CA ASP A 200 -8.05 14.80 0.19
C ASP A 200 -9.11 14.06 -0.61
N ASN A 201 -8.69 13.21 -1.56
CA ASN A 201 -9.59 12.34 -2.33
C ASN A 201 -10.31 11.31 -1.45
N SER A 202 -9.74 10.97 -0.30
CA SER A 202 -10.23 9.95 0.63
C SER A 202 -10.94 10.53 1.86
N SER A 203 -11.17 11.82 1.92
CA SER A 203 -11.62 12.57 3.12
C SER A 203 -12.89 12.03 3.80
N GLU A 204 -13.77 11.32 3.06
CA GLU A 204 -14.99 10.72 3.61
C GLU A 204 -14.81 9.26 4.06
N THR A 205 -13.74 8.60 3.66
CA THR A 205 -13.54 7.14 3.83
C THR A 205 -12.27 6.78 4.58
N ILE A 206 -11.32 7.73 4.69
CA ILE A 206 -10.00 7.50 5.27
C ILE A 206 -10.10 7.01 6.73
N ASN A 207 -9.32 6.01 7.07
CA ASN A 207 -9.30 5.45 8.41
C ASN A 207 -8.51 6.35 9.36
N MET A 208 -9.19 7.01 10.29
CA MET A 208 -8.58 7.91 11.28
C MET A 208 -7.67 7.19 12.31
N GLU A 209 -7.52 5.89 12.25
CA GLU A 209 -6.52 5.18 13.05
C GLU A 209 -5.07 5.49 12.61
N MET A 210 -4.89 6.06 11.41
CA MET A 210 -3.61 6.57 10.93
C MET A 210 -3.24 7.95 11.53
N ASP A 211 -4.17 8.66 12.15
CA ASP A 211 -3.89 9.94 12.83
C ASP A 211 -3.03 9.69 14.08
N ASP A 212 -1.74 9.61 13.85
CA ASP A 212 -0.76 9.24 14.87
C ASP A 212 -0.58 10.31 15.94
N ASN A 213 -0.76 11.58 15.59
CA ASN A 213 -0.65 12.69 16.53
C ASN A 213 -2.00 13.08 17.18
N VAL A 214 -3.10 12.42 16.77
CA VAL A 214 -4.46 12.59 17.33
C VAL A 214 -4.95 14.05 17.25
N ASN A 215 -4.57 14.75 16.18
CA ASN A 215 -5.00 16.14 15.95
C ASN A 215 -6.34 16.23 15.20
N GLY A 216 -6.88 15.11 14.76
CA GLY A 216 -8.14 14.99 14.01
C GLY A 216 -7.98 15.12 12.51
N GLN A 217 -6.75 15.02 11.99
CA GLN A 217 -6.40 15.05 10.56
C GLN A 217 -5.35 13.97 10.28
N ILE A 218 -5.36 13.41 9.09
CA ILE A 218 -4.26 12.58 8.59
C ILE A 218 -3.30 13.51 7.83
N GLU A 219 -2.06 13.54 8.24
CA GLU A 219 -1.00 14.28 7.54
C GLU A 219 -0.33 13.39 6.50
N PRO A 220 0.26 13.97 5.43
CA PRO A 220 0.90 13.16 4.38
C PRO A 220 1.90 12.12 4.90
N ILE A 221 2.64 12.45 5.94
CA ILE A 221 3.64 11.56 6.55
C ILE A 221 3.01 10.39 7.34
N GLU A 222 1.74 10.47 7.67
CA GLU A 222 0.97 9.46 8.40
C GLU A 222 0.21 8.50 7.46
N LEU A 223 0.21 8.78 6.14
CA LEU A 223 -0.51 7.99 5.14
C LEU A 223 0.14 6.62 4.93
N GLY A 224 -0.39 5.60 5.55
CA GLY A 224 0.10 4.23 5.43
C GLY A 224 1.53 4.04 5.96
N THR A 225 2.21 3.01 5.46
CA THR A 225 3.63 2.79 5.75
C THR A 225 4.48 3.34 4.62
N GLN A 226 5.44 4.17 4.94
CA GLN A 226 6.28 4.87 3.97
C GLN A 226 7.76 4.57 4.22
N TYR A 227 8.53 4.46 3.13
CA TYR A 227 9.99 4.43 3.19
C TYR A 227 10.56 5.57 2.34
N TRP A 228 11.57 6.26 2.89
CA TRP A 228 12.16 7.44 2.30
C TRP A 228 13.67 7.27 2.16
N LYS A 229 14.22 7.68 1.02
CA LYS A 229 15.65 7.63 0.73
C LYS A 229 16.10 8.96 0.13
N SER A 230 17.07 9.60 0.77
CA SER A 230 17.56 10.92 0.33
C SER A 230 16.45 11.98 0.20
N GLY A 231 15.44 11.93 1.07
CA GLY A 231 14.31 12.84 1.08
C GLY A 231 13.22 12.57 0.04
N ARG A 232 13.30 11.52 -0.75
CA ARG A 232 12.29 11.08 -1.70
C ARG A 232 11.61 9.81 -1.22
N ILE A 233 10.31 9.69 -1.46
CA ILE A 233 9.56 8.48 -1.13
C ILE A 233 9.95 7.35 -2.10
N THR A 234 10.30 6.19 -1.54
CA THR A 234 10.63 4.98 -2.32
C THR A 234 9.57 3.90 -2.19
N GLU A 235 8.83 3.87 -1.08
CA GLU A 235 7.74 2.92 -0.89
C GLU A 235 6.54 3.63 -0.28
N LEU A 236 5.37 3.40 -0.84
CA LEU A 236 4.07 3.78 -0.30
C LEU A 236 3.22 2.53 -0.19
N ASN A 237 2.96 2.11 1.03
CA ASN A 237 2.15 0.94 1.35
C ASN A 237 0.93 1.35 2.18
N CYS A 238 -0.21 1.43 1.52
CA CYS A 238 -1.51 1.69 2.15
C CYS A 238 -2.36 0.42 2.23
N ASN A 239 -1.70 -0.72 2.35
CA ASN A 239 -2.34 -1.98 2.66
C ASN A 239 -2.30 -2.24 4.16
N TYR A 240 -3.16 -3.13 4.59
CA TYR A 240 -3.20 -3.66 5.94
C TYR A 240 -1.83 -4.27 6.34
N ASP A 241 -1.28 -3.84 7.48
CA ASP A 241 0.00 -4.31 7.99
C ASP A 241 -0.05 -5.81 8.35
N LEU A 242 0.67 -6.63 7.57
CA LEU A 242 0.90 -8.05 7.85
C LEU A 242 1.59 -8.31 9.19
N ALA A 243 2.22 -7.31 9.81
CA ALA A 243 2.91 -7.44 11.10
C ALA A 243 1.96 -7.41 12.30
N ASN A 244 0.76 -6.83 12.15
CA ASN A 244 -0.25 -6.73 13.21
C ASN A 244 -1.50 -7.55 12.86
N ALA A 245 -1.51 -8.82 13.22
CA ALA A 245 -2.62 -9.75 13.04
C ALA A 245 -3.93 -9.40 13.81
N LEU A 246 -4.16 -8.14 14.07
CA LEU A 246 -5.43 -7.60 14.58
C LEU A 246 -6.12 -6.91 13.41
N SER A 247 -7.05 -7.59 12.80
CA SER A 247 -7.93 -7.23 11.71
C SER A 247 -8.46 -5.79 11.82
N ILE A 248 -7.73 -4.83 11.25
CA ILE A 248 -8.30 -3.54 10.93
C ILE A 248 -8.35 -3.50 9.41
N GLY A 249 -9.53 -3.30 8.86
CA GLY A 249 -9.76 -3.36 7.41
C GLY A 249 -9.02 -2.26 6.65
N ASP A 250 -9.26 -2.24 5.37
CA ASP A 250 -9.03 -1.17 4.41
C ASP A 250 -8.64 0.19 5.09
N LEU A 251 -7.51 0.78 4.70
CA LEU A 251 -7.12 2.12 5.18
C LEU A 251 -8.06 3.23 4.68
N GLY A 252 -9.05 2.89 3.88
CA GLY A 252 -10.07 3.78 3.40
C GLY A 252 -9.60 4.72 2.28
N ILE A 253 -8.49 4.42 1.61
CA ILE A 253 -8.02 5.21 0.48
C ILE A 253 -9.03 5.09 -0.66
N SER A 254 -9.60 6.21 -1.08
CA SER A 254 -10.66 6.27 -2.09
C SER A 254 -10.42 7.34 -3.15
N GLY A 255 -11.38 7.53 -4.05
CA GLY A 255 -11.26 8.46 -5.16
C GLY A 255 -10.32 7.94 -6.25
N GLN A 256 -9.70 8.83 -6.98
CA GLN A 256 -8.84 8.48 -8.12
C GLN A 256 -7.36 8.53 -7.74
N ILE A 257 -6.56 7.68 -8.37
CA ILE A 257 -5.10 7.84 -8.36
C ILE A 257 -4.80 9.14 -9.12
N PRO A 258 -4.19 10.14 -8.48
CA PRO A 258 -3.96 11.43 -9.13
C PRO A 258 -2.84 11.32 -10.18
N PRO A 259 -2.91 12.09 -11.29
CA PRO A 259 -1.84 12.15 -12.29
C PRO A 259 -0.50 12.56 -11.69
N GLU A 260 -0.51 13.34 -10.62
CA GLU A 260 0.66 13.78 -9.87
C GLU A 260 1.46 12.59 -9.30
N ILE A 261 0.88 11.38 -9.20
CA ILE A 261 1.59 10.16 -8.80
C ILE A 261 2.86 9.95 -9.63
N GLY A 262 2.82 10.31 -10.92
CA GLY A 262 3.96 10.21 -11.83
C GLY A 262 5.13 11.16 -11.53
N THR A 263 5.01 12.02 -10.52
CA THR A 263 6.13 12.88 -10.05
C THR A 263 6.96 12.25 -8.94
N LEU A 264 6.52 11.11 -8.41
CA LEU A 264 7.25 10.33 -7.40
C LEU A 264 8.36 9.49 -8.07
N ASP A 265 9.31 10.15 -8.73
CA ASP A 265 10.31 9.56 -9.62
C ASP A 265 11.26 8.54 -8.97
N SER A 266 11.32 8.51 -7.65
CA SER A 266 12.12 7.56 -6.86
C SER A 266 11.30 6.39 -6.29
N LEU A 267 10.01 6.29 -6.64
CA LEU A 267 9.11 5.28 -6.08
C LEU A 267 9.43 3.90 -6.67
N GLU A 268 9.79 2.97 -5.79
CA GLU A 268 10.10 1.57 -6.09
C GLU A 268 8.88 0.66 -5.85
N ILE A 269 8.04 0.97 -4.85
CA ILE A 269 6.86 0.19 -4.47
C ILE A 269 5.63 1.08 -4.30
N LEU A 270 4.58 0.81 -5.07
CA LEU A 270 3.24 1.37 -4.89
C LEU A 270 2.26 0.26 -4.54
N TRP A 271 1.87 0.17 -3.28
CA TRP A 271 1.01 -0.87 -2.76
C TRP A 271 -0.26 -0.28 -2.15
N LEU A 272 -1.35 -0.28 -2.92
CA LEU A 272 -2.65 0.30 -2.57
C LEU A 272 -3.78 -0.73 -2.66
N GLU A 273 -3.50 -2.01 -2.45
CA GLU A 273 -4.50 -3.07 -2.49
C GLU A 273 -5.56 -2.95 -1.39
N ASN A 274 -6.71 -3.61 -1.57
CA ASN A 274 -7.80 -3.68 -0.60
C ASN A 274 -8.26 -2.30 -0.10
N ASN A 275 -8.44 -1.36 -1.03
CA ASN A 275 -8.93 -0.02 -0.78
C ASN A 275 -10.19 0.28 -1.61
N GLN A 276 -10.62 1.53 -1.67
CA GLN A 276 -11.81 1.98 -2.39
C GLN A 276 -11.47 2.89 -3.58
N LEU A 277 -10.25 2.73 -4.14
CA LEU A 277 -9.80 3.50 -5.30
C LEU A 277 -10.71 3.26 -6.50
N SER A 278 -11.02 4.32 -7.22
CA SER A 278 -11.91 4.32 -8.38
C SER A 278 -11.33 5.13 -9.54
N GLY A 279 -12.03 5.19 -10.67
CA GLY A 279 -11.54 5.91 -11.85
C GLY A 279 -10.38 5.18 -12.56
N PRO A 280 -9.75 5.80 -13.56
CA PRO A 280 -8.72 5.17 -14.37
C PRO A 280 -7.33 5.19 -13.68
N ILE A 281 -6.47 4.27 -14.10
CA ILE A 281 -5.03 4.37 -13.86
C ILE A 281 -4.51 5.52 -14.74
N PRO A 282 -3.91 6.56 -14.17
CA PRO A 282 -3.43 7.70 -14.97
C PRO A 282 -2.23 7.29 -15.84
N PRO A 283 -2.12 7.78 -17.10
CA PRO A 283 -0.98 7.50 -17.96
C PRO A 283 0.38 7.90 -17.35
N GLU A 284 0.37 8.89 -16.47
CA GLU A 284 1.53 9.40 -15.75
C GLU A 284 2.17 8.33 -14.84
N ILE A 285 1.47 7.21 -14.55
CA ILE A 285 2.06 6.06 -13.87
C ILE A 285 3.31 5.56 -14.59
N GLY A 286 3.35 5.66 -15.92
CA GLY A 286 4.49 5.29 -16.75
C GLY A 286 5.73 6.17 -16.59
N ASN A 287 5.67 7.24 -15.79
CA ASN A 287 6.82 8.08 -15.45
C ASN A 287 7.62 7.54 -14.25
N LEU A 288 7.12 6.52 -13.56
CA LEU A 288 7.76 5.93 -12.39
C LEU A 288 8.85 4.94 -12.82
N GLU A 289 9.96 5.43 -13.38
CA GLU A 289 11.01 4.61 -13.99
C GLU A 289 11.65 3.61 -13.00
N GLU A 290 11.65 3.92 -11.69
CA GLU A 290 12.21 3.05 -10.65
C GLU A 290 11.20 2.04 -10.09
N LEU A 291 9.94 2.06 -10.54
CA LEU A 291 8.88 1.22 -9.97
C LEU A 291 9.11 -0.26 -10.27
N MET A 292 9.22 -1.06 -9.20
CA MET A 292 9.34 -2.51 -9.24
C MET A 292 8.01 -3.22 -8.95
N TYR A 293 7.19 -2.69 -8.02
CA TYR A 293 5.93 -3.32 -7.63
C TYR A 293 4.77 -2.35 -7.75
N LEU A 294 3.81 -2.70 -8.60
CA LEU A 294 2.53 -1.99 -8.78
C LEU A 294 1.39 -2.90 -8.32
N ILE A 295 0.89 -2.68 -7.10
CA ILE A 295 -0.08 -3.54 -6.44
C ILE A 295 -1.35 -2.74 -6.14
N LEU A 296 -2.37 -2.88 -7.01
CA LEU A 296 -3.62 -2.13 -6.99
C LEU A 296 -4.86 -3.04 -6.93
N HIS A 297 -4.70 -4.33 -6.69
CA HIS A 297 -5.80 -5.29 -6.72
C HIS A 297 -6.81 -5.06 -5.58
N HIS A 298 -8.03 -5.64 -5.73
CA HIS A 298 -9.13 -5.44 -4.79
C HIS A 298 -9.48 -3.97 -4.55
N ASN A 299 -9.78 -3.26 -5.65
CA ASN A 299 -10.27 -1.87 -5.67
C ASN A 299 -11.48 -1.74 -6.61
N GLN A 300 -11.86 -0.52 -6.95
CA GLN A 300 -12.94 -0.19 -7.90
C GLN A 300 -12.38 0.54 -9.13
N ILE A 301 -11.09 0.34 -9.44
CA ILE A 301 -10.38 1.00 -10.54
C ILE A 301 -11.01 0.58 -11.86
N SER A 302 -11.28 1.56 -12.72
CA SER A 302 -12.02 1.39 -13.98
C SER A 302 -11.26 1.99 -15.16
N GLY A 303 -11.86 1.96 -16.37
CA GLY A 303 -11.17 2.43 -17.57
C GLY A 303 -10.18 1.40 -18.10
N SER A 304 -9.31 1.82 -19.01
CA SER A 304 -8.30 0.94 -19.64
C SER A 304 -6.96 0.97 -18.92
N ILE A 305 -6.19 -0.10 -19.05
CA ILE A 305 -4.77 -0.09 -18.68
C ILE A 305 -4.06 0.84 -19.68
N PRO A 306 -3.33 1.88 -19.22
CA PRO A 306 -2.66 2.82 -20.11
C PRO A 306 -1.48 2.17 -20.84
N ASN A 307 -1.22 2.60 -22.09
CA ASN A 307 -0.07 2.10 -22.85
C ASN A 307 1.27 2.42 -22.19
N GLU A 308 1.31 3.49 -21.43
CA GLU A 308 2.47 3.98 -20.71
C GLU A 308 2.95 3.01 -19.62
N ILE A 309 2.15 1.99 -19.28
CA ILE A 309 2.56 0.91 -18.39
C ILE A 309 3.84 0.21 -18.89
N GLY A 310 4.01 0.12 -20.21
CA GLY A 310 5.20 -0.46 -20.83
C GLY A 310 6.49 0.34 -20.64
N ASN A 311 6.42 1.57 -20.11
CA ASN A 311 7.59 2.38 -19.80
C ASN A 311 8.27 1.97 -18.48
N LEU A 312 7.59 1.18 -17.65
CA LEU A 312 8.06 0.74 -16.33
C LEU A 312 9.10 -0.37 -16.44
N SER A 313 10.28 -0.04 -16.96
CA SER A 313 11.31 -1.03 -17.31
C SER A 313 11.84 -1.86 -16.13
N ASN A 314 11.67 -1.38 -14.89
CA ASN A 314 12.08 -2.07 -13.67
C ASN A 314 10.96 -2.88 -13.03
N LEU A 315 9.75 -2.92 -13.64
CA LEU A 315 8.59 -3.56 -13.05
C LEU A 315 8.72 -5.09 -13.01
N GLU A 316 8.68 -5.66 -11.81
CA GLU A 316 8.75 -7.09 -11.55
C GLU A 316 7.38 -7.69 -11.22
N ILE A 317 6.52 -6.89 -10.55
CA ILE A 317 5.18 -7.33 -10.11
C ILE A 317 4.13 -6.29 -10.50
N ILE A 318 3.08 -6.77 -11.17
CA ILE A 318 1.88 -5.99 -11.46
C ILE A 318 0.63 -6.77 -11.06
N LYS A 319 -0.18 -6.20 -10.16
CA LYS A 319 -1.44 -6.78 -9.68
C LYS A 319 -2.57 -5.79 -9.82
N LEU A 320 -3.44 -6.05 -10.77
CA LEU A 320 -4.60 -5.24 -11.11
C LEU A 320 -5.91 -6.04 -11.01
N ASP A 321 -5.85 -7.27 -10.54
CA ASP A 321 -7.00 -8.17 -10.44
C ASP A 321 -8.06 -7.65 -9.47
N ASN A 322 -9.30 -8.19 -9.58
CA ASN A 322 -10.43 -7.77 -8.76
C ASN A 322 -10.67 -6.25 -8.80
N ASN A 323 -10.82 -5.71 -10.01
CA ASN A 323 -11.14 -4.32 -10.29
C ASN A 323 -12.27 -4.22 -11.34
N GLN A 324 -12.48 -3.06 -11.91
CA GLN A 324 -13.48 -2.79 -12.96
C GLN A 324 -12.82 -2.33 -14.29
N LEU A 325 -11.58 -2.76 -14.52
CA LEU A 325 -10.83 -2.40 -15.72
C LEU A 325 -11.51 -2.92 -16.97
N THR A 326 -11.53 -2.12 -18.04
CA THR A 326 -12.20 -2.39 -19.30
C THR A 326 -11.26 -2.22 -20.49
N GLY A 327 -11.75 -2.56 -21.69
CA GLY A 327 -10.95 -2.40 -22.91
C GLY A 327 -9.95 -3.53 -23.12
N TYR A 328 -8.82 -3.22 -23.70
CA TYR A 328 -7.79 -4.19 -24.06
C TYR A 328 -6.57 -4.08 -23.14
N ILE A 329 -5.87 -5.18 -22.95
CA ILE A 329 -4.51 -5.14 -22.38
C ILE A 329 -3.60 -4.55 -23.47
N PRO A 330 -2.82 -3.50 -23.20
CA PRO A 330 -1.95 -2.90 -24.21
C PRO A 330 -0.79 -3.82 -24.58
N GLU A 331 -0.40 -3.81 -25.85
CA GLU A 331 0.76 -4.58 -26.35
C GLU A 331 2.06 -4.22 -25.63
N SER A 332 2.18 -2.99 -25.14
CA SER A 332 3.34 -2.51 -24.38
C SER A 332 3.58 -3.28 -23.07
N ILE A 333 2.61 -4.06 -22.58
CA ILE A 333 2.81 -4.96 -21.45
C ILE A 333 3.90 -6.00 -21.73
N CYS A 334 4.10 -6.34 -23.01
CA CYS A 334 5.12 -7.28 -23.45
C CYS A 334 6.54 -6.67 -23.49
N ASP A 335 6.66 -5.36 -23.33
CA ASP A 335 7.96 -4.68 -23.25
C ASP A 335 8.57 -4.79 -21.84
N LEU A 336 7.77 -5.23 -20.85
CA LEU A 336 8.18 -5.41 -19.47
C LEU A 336 8.93 -6.73 -19.25
N ASP A 337 9.98 -6.71 -18.42
CA ASP A 337 10.76 -7.90 -18.06
C ASP A 337 10.14 -8.65 -16.87
N ILE A 338 8.82 -8.85 -16.92
CA ILE A 338 8.09 -9.58 -15.87
C ILE A 338 8.16 -11.09 -16.13
N ALA A 339 8.52 -11.85 -15.11
CA ALA A 339 8.41 -13.32 -15.15
C ALA A 339 6.93 -13.73 -14.99
N PHE A 340 6.13 -13.65 -16.07
CA PHE A 340 4.67 -13.87 -16.06
C PHE A 340 4.25 -15.24 -15.50
N ASN A 341 5.10 -16.24 -15.58
CA ASN A 341 4.84 -17.61 -15.16
C ASN A 341 5.39 -17.96 -13.78
N TRP A 342 5.90 -16.98 -13.04
CA TRP A 342 6.49 -17.23 -11.73
C TRP A 342 5.53 -16.84 -10.61
N GLN A 343 5.46 -17.72 -9.59
CA GLN A 343 4.84 -17.44 -8.31
C GLN A 343 5.93 -17.11 -7.30
N ASN A 344 5.85 -15.93 -6.73
CA ASN A 344 6.70 -15.50 -5.63
C ASN A 344 6.15 -16.04 -4.31
N ASP A 345 7.01 -16.59 -3.44
CA ASP A 345 6.59 -17.15 -2.15
C ASP A 345 5.93 -16.11 -1.22
N LEU A 346 6.25 -14.83 -1.41
CA LEU A 346 5.70 -13.71 -0.59
C LEU A 346 4.46 -13.07 -1.22
N PHE A 347 4.42 -12.92 -2.54
CA PHE A 347 3.39 -12.15 -3.26
C PHE A 347 2.49 -13.01 -4.16
N GLY A 348 2.74 -14.32 -4.31
CA GLY A 348 2.04 -15.18 -5.26
C GLY A 348 2.44 -14.89 -6.72
N GLU A 349 1.47 -14.72 -7.62
CA GLU A 349 1.72 -14.46 -9.04
C GLU A 349 2.32 -13.08 -9.27
N ASN A 350 3.33 -12.95 -10.15
CA ASN A 350 3.94 -11.66 -10.49
C ASN A 350 3.04 -10.81 -11.41
N PHE A 351 2.16 -11.46 -12.16
CA PHE A 351 1.19 -10.81 -13.04
C PHE A 351 -0.21 -11.29 -12.71
N ALA A 352 -1.12 -10.37 -12.39
CA ALA A 352 -2.51 -10.67 -12.11
C ALA A 352 -3.43 -9.57 -12.63
N VAL A 353 -4.35 -9.91 -13.52
CA VAL A 353 -5.37 -9.00 -14.09
C VAL A 353 -6.77 -9.62 -14.12
N TYR A 354 -6.96 -10.81 -13.56
CA TYR A 354 -8.24 -11.54 -13.58
C TYR A 354 -9.34 -10.79 -12.82
N ASN A 355 -10.59 -11.23 -12.97
CA ASN A 355 -11.76 -10.59 -12.37
C ASN A 355 -11.86 -9.08 -12.69
N ASN A 356 -11.69 -8.76 -13.97
CA ASN A 356 -11.91 -7.45 -14.57
C ASN A 356 -12.87 -7.59 -15.77
N GLN A 357 -12.99 -6.56 -16.59
CA GLN A 357 -13.80 -6.54 -17.79
C GLN A 357 -12.94 -6.33 -19.05
N LEU A 358 -11.71 -6.85 -19.02
CA LEU A 358 -10.77 -6.75 -20.12
C LEU A 358 -11.19 -7.68 -21.27
N CYS A 359 -11.06 -7.21 -22.49
CA CYS A 359 -11.54 -7.92 -23.66
C CYS A 359 -10.40 -8.41 -24.55
N PRO A 360 -10.55 -9.59 -25.20
CA PRO A 360 -9.59 -10.04 -26.22
C PRO A 360 -9.67 -9.15 -27.51
N PRO A 361 -8.61 -9.14 -28.37
CA PRO A 361 -7.45 -10.01 -28.25
C PRO A 361 -6.52 -9.59 -27.14
N TYR A 362 -5.87 -10.55 -26.52
CA TYR A 362 -4.85 -10.32 -25.51
C TYR A 362 -3.46 -10.40 -26.15
N PRO A 363 -2.46 -9.64 -25.67
CA PRO A 363 -1.08 -9.78 -26.11
C PRO A 363 -0.54 -11.20 -25.90
N ASP A 364 0.22 -11.71 -26.87
CA ASP A 364 0.71 -13.10 -26.87
C ASP A 364 1.52 -13.44 -25.58
N CYS A 365 2.21 -12.46 -25.00
CA CYS A 365 3.04 -12.66 -23.81
C CYS A 365 2.24 -12.92 -22.52
N VAL A 366 0.97 -12.52 -22.46
CA VAL A 366 0.12 -12.64 -21.28
C VAL A 366 -1.15 -13.45 -21.50
N GLU A 367 -1.44 -13.92 -22.71
CA GLU A 367 -2.70 -14.59 -23.07
C GLU A 367 -3.04 -15.75 -22.13
N GLU A 368 -2.03 -16.53 -21.72
CA GLU A 368 -2.21 -17.68 -20.80
C GLU A 368 -2.42 -17.26 -19.33
N TYR A 369 -2.13 -15.99 -18.97
CA TYR A 369 -2.12 -15.48 -17.58
C TYR A 369 -3.24 -14.50 -17.28
N VAL A 370 -4.06 -14.14 -18.26
CA VAL A 370 -5.14 -13.12 -18.11
C VAL A 370 -6.23 -13.55 -17.13
N GLY A 371 -6.44 -14.86 -16.99
CA GLY A 371 -7.45 -15.44 -16.11
C GLY A 371 -8.88 -15.12 -16.53
N ILE A 372 -9.84 -15.20 -15.61
CA ILE A 372 -11.26 -14.98 -15.88
C ILE A 372 -11.53 -13.49 -16.02
N GLN A 373 -12.17 -13.09 -17.13
CA GLN A 373 -12.61 -11.72 -17.41
C GLN A 373 -14.12 -11.69 -17.66
N ASP A 374 -14.81 -10.68 -17.13
CA ASP A 374 -16.19 -10.37 -17.46
C ASP A 374 -16.22 -9.29 -18.55
N CYS A 375 -15.77 -9.67 -19.74
CA CYS A 375 -15.72 -8.76 -20.89
C CYS A 375 -17.13 -8.41 -21.36
N PHE A 376 -17.75 -7.42 -20.73
CA PHE A 376 -18.99 -6.82 -21.17
C PHE A 376 -18.69 -5.61 -22.06
N LEU A 377 -18.66 -5.81 -23.35
CA LEU A 377 -18.69 -4.71 -24.33
C LEU A 377 -20.06 -4.03 -24.19
N GLY A 378 -20.08 -2.97 -23.36
CA GLY A 378 -21.28 -2.27 -22.97
C GLY A 378 -22.14 -1.82 -24.16
N SER A 379 -23.41 -1.49 -23.90
CA SER A 379 -24.48 -1.17 -24.86
C SER A 379 -24.18 -0.05 -25.90
N THR A 380 -23.05 0.63 -25.81
CA THR A 380 -22.58 1.56 -26.87
C THR A 380 -21.99 0.84 -28.08
N LEU A 381 -21.64 -0.47 -27.97
CA LEU A 381 -21.23 -1.31 -29.11
C LEU A 381 -22.39 -2.09 -29.73
N SER A 382 -23.63 -1.94 -29.26
CA SER A 382 -24.79 -2.56 -29.90
C SER A 382 -24.94 -2.18 -31.39
N ASN A 383 -24.30 -1.08 -31.81
CA ASN A 383 -24.21 -0.70 -33.23
C ASN A 383 -22.99 -1.32 -33.95
N GLN A 384 -22.12 -2.10 -33.27
CA GLN A 384 -20.95 -2.74 -33.88
C GLN A 384 -21.04 -4.27 -33.94
N ILE A 385 -22.02 -4.90 -33.27
CA ILE A 385 -22.25 -6.33 -33.47
C ILE A 385 -22.83 -6.46 -34.89
N PRO A 386 -22.14 -7.22 -35.79
CA PRO A 386 -22.65 -7.46 -37.13
C PRO A 386 -24.07 -8.05 -37.06
N GLN A 387 -24.98 -7.53 -37.88
CA GLN A 387 -26.33 -8.08 -37.95
C GLN A 387 -26.40 -9.36 -38.78
N GLU A 388 -25.36 -9.61 -39.58
CA GLU A 388 -25.24 -10.76 -40.47
C GLU A 388 -23.86 -11.40 -40.36
N TYR A 389 -23.80 -12.67 -40.68
CA TYR A 389 -22.56 -13.39 -40.88
C TYR A 389 -21.84 -12.87 -42.13
N GLU A 390 -20.54 -12.69 -42.06
CA GLU A 390 -19.76 -12.26 -43.22
C GLU A 390 -18.37 -12.91 -43.17
N LEU A 391 -17.92 -13.38 -44.33
CA LEU A 391 -16.52 -13.71 -44.57
C LEU A 391 -15.94 -12.60 -45.45
N ASN A 392 -15.03 -11.81 -44.88
CA ASN A 392 -14.38 -10.72 -45.60
C ASN A 392 -13.30 -11.24 -46.56
N ASP A 393 -12.94 -10.41 -47.53
CA ASP A 393 -11.82 -10.71 -48.42
C ASP A 393 -10.50 -10.71 -47.62
N ALA A 394 -9.64 -11.67 -47.87
CA ALA A 394 -8.31 -11.75 -47.27
C ALA A 394 -7.47 -10.53 -47.72
N TYR A 395 -6.72 -9.97 -46.78
CA TYR A 395 -5.83 -8.82 -47.07
C TYR A 395 -4.45 -9.00 -46.40
N PRO A 396 -3.37 -8.85 -47.16
CA PRO A 396 -3.32 -8.63 -48.61
C PRO A 396 -3.80 -9.85 -49.42
N ASN A 397 -4.28 -9.59 -50.66
CA ASN A 397 -4.64 -10.60 -51.63
C ASN A 397 -4.43 -10.03 -53.05
N PRO A 398 -3.48 -10.49 -53.85
CA PRO A 398 -2.55 -11.62 -53.60
C PRO A 398 -1.58 -11.37 -52.43
N PHE A 399 -1.07 -12.46 -51.84
CA PHE A 399 -0.12 -12.38 -50.72
C PHE A 399 1.09 -13.31 -50.88
N ASN A 400 2.15 -12.99 -50.15
CA ASN A 400 3.31 -13.82 -49.99
C ASN A 400 3.47 -14.17 -48.50
N ALA A 401 3.69 -15.42 -48.18
CA ALA A 401 3.81 -15.96 -46.85
C ALA A 401 2.54 -15.91 -45.98
N HIS A 402 1.94 -14.73 -45.71
CA HIS A 402 0.75 -14.62 -44.84
C HIS A 402 -0.29 -13.60 -45.33
N THR A 403 -1.53 -13.80 -44.91
CA THR A 403 -2.66 -12.88 -45.09
C THR A 403 -3.58 -12.94 -43.89
N THR A 404 -4.41 -11.89 -43.71
CA THR A 404 -5.40 -11.80 -42.66
C THR A 404 -6.79 -11.99 -43.24
N ILE A 405 -7.61 -12.82 -42.62
CA ILE A 405 -8.99 -13.14 -42.98
C ILE A 405 -9.90 -12.52 -41.94
N GLY A 406 -10.79 -11.63 -42.34
CA GLY A 406 -11.83 -11.06 -41.46
C GLY A 406 -13.11 -11.90 -41.48
N ILE A 407 -13.71 -12.13 -40.30
CA ILE A 407 -15.04 -12.69 -40.17
C ILE A 407 -15.91 -11.82 -39.28
N SER A 408 -17.22 -11.78 -39.58
CA SER A 408 -18.21 -11.05 -38.79
C SER A 408 -19.29 -12.03 -38.31
N LEU A 409 -19.62 -12.00 -37.03
CA LEU A 409 -20.56 -12.93 -36.40
C LEU A 409 -21.62 -12.15 -35.61
N PRO A 410 -22.93 -12.38 -35.87
CA PRO A 410 -23.98 -11.76 -35.10
C PRO A 410 -24.21 -12.39 -33.71
N GLN A 411 -23.69 -13.57 -33.47
CA GLN A 411 -23.84 -14.31 -32.22
C GLN A 411 -22.63 -15.25 -31.98
N LYS A 412 -22.46 -15.72 -30.76
CA LYS A 412 -21.44 -16.72 -30.38
C LYS A 412 -21.70 -18.02 -31.11
N GLU A 413 -20.69 -18.54 -31.82
CA GLU A 413 -20.83 -19.76 -32.61
C GLU A 413 -19.48 -20.46 -32.84
N ILE A 414 -19.54 -21.77 -33.11
CA ILE A 414 -18.38 -22.53 -33.59
C ILE A 414 -18.18 -22.24 -35.08
N VAL A 415 -17.04 -21.69 -35.43
CA VAL A 415 -16.66 -21.39 -36.82
C VAL A 415 -15.47 -22.24 -37.21
N SER A 416 -15.53 -22.77 -38.45
CA SER A 416 -14.43 -23.47 -39.11
C SER A 416 -14.02 -22.69 -40.36
N LEU A 417 -12.73 -22.37 -40.50
CA LEU A 417 -12.13 -21.79 -41.69
C LEU A 417 -11.21 -22.82 -42.36
N LYS A 418 -11.52 -23.21 -43.61
CA LYS A 418 -10.82 -24.24 -44.35
C LYS A 418 -10.32 -23.73 -45.69
N VAL A 419 -9.18 -24.25 -46.12
CA VAL A 419 -8.56 -23.95 -47.43
C VAL A 419 -8.79 -25.09 -48.39
N TYR A 420 -9.19 -24.72 -49.60
CA TYR A 420 -9.44 -25.64 -50.70
C TYR A 420 -8.64 -25.27 -51.96
N ASP A 421 -8.22 -26.25 -52.73
CA ASP A 421 -7.63 -26.04 -54.02
C ASP A 421 -8.73 -25.78 -55.11
N ILE A 422 -8.29 -25.52 -56.34
CA ILE A 422 -9.20 -25.26 -57.49
C ILE A 422 -10.07 -26.46 -57.85
N SER A 423 -9.76 -27.66 -57.38
CA SER A 423 -10.57 -28.85 -57.62
C SER A 423 -11.62 -29.07 -56.52
N GLY A 424 -11.63 -28.22 -55.48
CA GLY A 424 -12.50 -28.35 -54.31
C GLY A 424 -11.97 -29.37 -53.25
N LYS A 425 -10.72 -29.79 -53.35
CA LYS A 425 -10.10 -30.64 -52.32
C LYS A 425 -9.70 -29.79 -51.11
N GLU A 426 -10.12 -30.20 -49.93
CA GLU A 426 -9.68 -29.59 -48.66
C GLU A 426 -8.18 -29.85 -48.46
N LEU A 427 -7.42 -28.79 -48.20
CA LEU A 427 -5.98 -28.81 -48.02
C LEU A 427 -5.61 -28.61 -46.52
N LYS A 428 -6.27 -27.67 -45.87
CA LYS A 428 -5.90 -27.27 -44.52
C LYS A 428 -7.11 -26.71 -43.79
N ASN A 429 -7.14 -26.87 -42.47
CA ASN A 429 -8.02 -26.13 -41.58
C ASN A 429 -7.20 -25.03 -40.93
N ILE A 430 -7.59 -23.76 -41.13
CA ILE A 430 -6.91 -22.57 -40.60
C ILE A 430 -7.35 -22.31 -39.16
N ALA A 431 -8.65 -22.42 -38.88
CA ALA A 431 -9.24 -22.20 -37.58
C ALA A 431 -10.48 -23.07 -37.39
N LYS A 432 -10.65 -23.63 -36.20
CA LYS A 432 -11.88 -24.28 -35.75
C LYS A 432 -12.05 -24.03 -34.26
N ASP A 433 -12.81 -22.99 -33.94
CA ASP A 433 -12.97 -22.58 -32.55
C ASP A 433 -14.34 -21.94 -32.29
N ILE A 434 -14.62 -21.65 -31.02
CA ILE A 434 -15.81 -20.90 -30.58
C ILE A 434 -15.47 -19.41 -30.63
N PHE A 435 -16.09 -18.69 -31.54
CA PHE A 435 -15.98 -17.24 -31.64
C PHE A 435 -17.21 -16.56 -31.02
N ILE A 436 -16.99 -15.46 -30.27
CA ILE A 436 -18.07 -14.62 -29.75
C ILE A 436 -18.70 -13.78 -30.85
N ALA A 437 -19.85 -13.12 -30.57
CA ALA A 437 -20.43 -12.14 -31.50
C ALA A 437 -19.42 -10.97 -31.69
N GLY A 438 -19.23 -10.54 -32.95
CA GLY A 438 -18.30 -9.47 -33.27
C GLY A 438 -17.57 -9.66 -34.59
N LYS A 439 -16.54 -8.81 -34.81
CA LYS A 439 -15.63 -8.91 -35.96
C LYS A 439 -14.31 -9.50 -35.48
N HIS A 440 -13.83 -10.54 -36.18
CA HIS A 440 -12.59 -11.23 -35.84
C HIS A 440 -11.63 -11.18 -37.02
N LYS A 441 -10.32 -11.20 -36.73
CA LYS A 441 -9.24 -11.28 -37.71
C LYS A 441 -8.43 -12.54 -37.44
N ILE A 442 -8.25 -13.37 -38.44
CA ILE A 442 -7.52 -14.63 -38.38
C ILE A 442 -6.33 -14.53 -39.33
N ASN A 443 -5.13 -14.66 -38.79
CA ASN A 443 -3.92 -14.67 -39.59
C ASN A 443 -3.69 -16.08 -40.15
N TRP A 444 -3.40 -16.17 -41.44
CA TRP A 444 -3.11 -17.40 -42.12
C TRP A 444 -1.72 -17.35 -42.75
N TYR A 445 -0.88 -18.29 -42.34
CA TYR A 445 0.46 -18.50 -42.90
C TYR A 445 0.40 -19.66 -43.88
N ALA A 446 0.77 -19.40 -45.13
CA ALA A 446 0.67 -20.36 -46.25
C ALA A 446 2.04 -20.89 -46.72
N ASP A 447 2.97 -21.06 -45.77
CA ASP A 447 4.36 -21.47 -46.08
C ASP A 447 4.45 -22.81 -46.75
N ASP A 448 3.48 -23.69 -46.54
CA ASP A 448 3.39 -25.07 -47.06
C ASP A 448 2.68 -25.17 -48.43
N LEU A 449 2.11 -24.06 -48.94
CA LEU A 449 1.40 -24.06 -50.21
C LEU A 449 2.22 -23.35 -51.31
N SER A 450 2.09 -23.81 -52.56
CA SER A 450 2.72 -23.19 -53.72
C SER A 450 1.99 -21.97 -54.24
N SER A 451 2.64 -21.15 -55.09
CA SER A 451 1.94 -20.06 -55.80
C SER A 451 0.74 -20.64 -56.57
N GLY A 452 -0.40 -20.00 -56.43
CA GLY A 452 -1.64 -20.47 -57.05
C GLY A 452 -2.93 -19.78 -56.53
N THR A 453 -4.04 -20.25 -57.04
CA THR A 453 -5.38 -19.82 -56.58
C THR A 453 -5.93 -20.85 -55.61
N TYR A 454 -6.45 -20.36 -54.47
CA TYR A 454 -7.10 -21.14 -53.45
C TYR A 454 -8.40 -20.54 -53.04
N PHE A 455 -9.19 -21.28 -52.27
CA PHE A 455 -10.47 -20.84 -51.74
C PHE A 455 -10.47 -21.02 -50.22
N ILE A 456 -10.84 -19.97 -49.48
CA ILE A 456 -11.11 -20.05 -48.06
C ILE A 456 -12.61 -20.14 -47.86
N ARG A 457 -13.04 -21.18 -47.12
CA ARG A 457 -14.43 -21.37 -46.79
C ARG A 457 -14.66 -21.24 -45.28
N MET A 458 -15.55 -20.36 -44.93
CA MET A 458 -16.11 -20.26 -43.60
C MET A 458 -17.33 -21.13 -43.47
N GLU A 459 -17.36 -21.98 -42.42
CA GLU A 459 -18.49 -22.84 -42.10
C GLU A 459 -18.87 -22.67 -40.64
N SER A 460 -20.14 -22.37 -40.38
CA SER A 460 -20.76 -22.38 -39.06
C SER A 460 -22.10 -23.11 -39.11
N ARG A 461 -22.80 -23.22 -37.98
CA ARG A 461 -24.13 -23.84 -37.94
C ARG A 461 -25.14 -23.15 -38.81
N HIS A 462 -25.06 -21.81 -38.96
CA HIS A 462 -26.07 -20.97 -39.60
C HIS A 462 -25.58 -20.29 -40.88
N PHE A 463 -24.28 -20.40 -41.21
CA PHE A 463 -23.67 -19.68 -42.31
C PHE A 463 -22.54 -20.47 -42.99
N SER A 464 -22.46 -20.31 -44.32
CA SER A 464 -21.30 -20.75 -45.10
C SER A 464 -21.05 -19.78 -46.24
N ASP A 465 -19.80 -19.34 -46.37
CA ASP A 465 -19.35 -18.46 -47.47
C ASP A 465 -17.93 -18.89 -47.91
N THR A 466 -17.56 -18.49 -49.14
CA THR A 466 -16.29 -18.87 -49.74
C THR A 466 -15.66 -17.68 -50.45
N LYS A 467 -14.40 -17.37 -50.12
CA LYS A 467 -13.61 -16.32 -50.77
C LYS A 467 -12.44 -16.88 -51.51
N LYS A 468 -12.12 -16.23 -52.65
CA LYS A 468 -10.95 -16.57 -53.45
C LYS A 468 -9.68 -15.86 -52.93
N VAL A 469 -8.58 -16.60 -52.84
CA VAL A 469 -7.28 -16.03 -52.45
C VAL A 469 -6.21 -16.46 -53.46
N CYS A 470 -5.20 -15.65 -53.62
CA CYS A 470 -4.07 -15.92 -54.51
C CYS A 470 -2.75 -15.84 -53.73
N ILE A 471 -1.96 -16.89 -53.79
CA ILE A 471 -0.60 -16.96 -53.20
C ILE A 471 0.40 -16.67 -54.32
N ILE A 472 1.36 -15.75 -54.06
CA ILE A 472 2.48 -15.44 -54.94
C ILE A 472 3.75 -15.63 -54.11
N LYS A 473 4.52 -16.66 -54.45
CA LYS A 473 5.87 -16.89 -53.86
C LYS A 473 6.94 -16.50 -54.82
#